data_1e60edcdc30773e7876cd4017253786f
#
_entry.id   1e60edcdc30773e7876cd4017253786f
#
_cell.length_a   1.000
_cell.length_b   1.000
_cell.length_c   1.000
_cell.angle_alpha   90.00
_cell.angle_beta   90.00
_cell.angle_gamma   90.00
#
_symmetry.space_group_name_H-M   'P 1'
#
loop_
_entity.id
_entity.type
_entity.pdbx_description
1 polymer ?
#
loop_
_entity_poly.entity_id
_entity_poly.type
_entity_poly.pdbx_seq_one_letter_code
_entity_poly.pdbx_strand_id
1 'polypeptide(L)'
;FRKSQATIFAITFFICTFTFVLISIFTIETYAKQNLNILGLTVSERIQPALVFKDQLTLQQILNEYTEQHSIRTIHIYDKNHLELASSSKPPVYYSQLQSFLDYVFLKDPIKLTVYHHNNKIGELVLFGSSEKIIQFIITILIGLAIAMIFIVIALWWSTNMTYRYIMQSMRPLTQIAQVVSDQKAYNLRFPNNNIKEFQDLNDVFNQLLEEIQTWHTHLQNENHQLSFKAHHDHLTQLPNRSYFYQELVDLFEDHQKRQNSALMFIDNNNFKQINDQFGHLAGDAVLEEMAKRLKSKLRHQDFIARLGGDEFAVILQSIHQVEHLITIAENLIASSKAPILFEGQSIEFSFSLGIAFSRFATTPEDLIMQADQSMYKAKHLTHHWFIYKP
;
A
#
# COMPACT_ATOMS: atom_id res chain seq x y z
N PHE A 1 10.59 -3.81 -16.42
CA PHE A 1 11.40 -2.60 -16.37
C PHE A 1 12.90 -2.90 -16.17
N ARG A 2 13.32 -3.57 -15.08
CA ARG A 2 14.74 -3.92 -14.82
C ARG A 2 15.42 -4.71 -15.96
N LYS A 3 14.76 -5.73 -16.48
CA LYS A 3 15.29 -6.55 -17.58
C LYS A 3 15.43 -5.73 -18.87
N SER A 4 14.44 -4.90 -19.20
CA SER A 4 14.46 -4.06 -20.41
C SER A 4 15.57 -3.00 -20.35
N GLN A 5 15.73 -2.29 -19.23
CA GLN A 5 16.84 -1.34 -19.08
C GLN A 5 18.21 -2.00 -19.16
N ALA A 6 18.39 -3.14 -18.49
CA ALA A 6 19.64 -3.89 -18.56
C ALA A 6 19.97 -4.35 -20.00
N THR A 7 18.96 -4.79 -20.76
CA THR A 7 19.15 -5.22 -22.15
C THR A 7 19.54 -4.06 -23.08
N ILE A 8 18.83 -2.94 -23.00
CA ILE A 8 19.15 -1.74 -23.82
C ILE A 8 20.57 -1.27 -23.51
N PHE A 9 20.92 -1.24 -22.22
CA PHE A 9 22.23 -0.81 -21.79
C PHE A 9 23.34 -1.75 -22.26
N ALA A 10 23.13 -3.07 -22.15
CA ALA A 10 24.08 -4.06 -22.64
C ALA A 10 24.33 -3.95 -24.17
N ILE A 11 23.27 -3.74 -24.94
CA ILE A 11 23.36 -3.54 -26.37
C ILE A 11 24.13 -2.26 -26.70
N THR A 12 23.80 -1.14 -26.08
CA THR A 12 24.45 0.15 -26.29
C THR A 12 25.94 0.07 -25.92
N PHE A 13 26.25 -0.53 -24.76
CA PHE A 13 27.62 -0.74 -24.31
C PHE A 13 28.41 -1.61 -25.31
N PHE A 14 27.82 -2.70 -25.77
CA PHE A 14 28.47 -3.58 -26.75
C PHE A 14 28.76 -2.85 -28.06
N ILE A 15 27.80 -2.07 -28.59
CA ILE A 15 28.00 -1.30 -29.82
C ILE A 15 29.13 -0.25 -29.64
N CYS A 16 29.09 0.53 -28.56
CA CYS A 16 30.10 1.54 -28.28
C CYS A 16 31.48 0.93 -28.08
N THR A 17 31.59 -0.18 -27.36
CA THR A 17 32.88 -0.89 -27.17
C THR A 17 33.41 -1.45 -28.46
N PHE A 18 32.55 -2.08 -29.26
CA PHE A 18 32.95 -2.65 -30.56
C PHE A 18 33.45 -1.56 -31.51
N THR A 19 32.73 -0.44 -31.67
CA THR A 19 33.13 0.67 -32.52
C THR A 19 34.42 1.33 -32.02
N PHE A 20 34.58 1.49 -30.71
CA PHE A 20 35.80 2.04 -30.11
C PHE A 20 37.03 1.16 -30.37
N VAL A 21 36.89 -0.16 -30.16
CA VAL A 21 37.96 -1.13 -30.43
C VAL A 21 38.36 -1.11 -31.92
N LEU A 22 37.37 -1.09 -32.82
CA LEU A 22 37.60 -1.11 -34.26
C LEU A 22 38.37 0.16 -34.74
N ILE A 23 37.92 1.34 -34.27
CA ILE A 23 38.63 2.60 -34.57
C ILE A 23 40.05 2.59 -33.98
N SER A 24 40.19 2.08 -32.74
CA SER A 24 41.50 2.01 -32.07
C SER A 24 42.50 1.13 -32.82
N ILE A 25 42.06 -0.03 -33.33
CA ILE A 25 42.88 -0.94 -34.11
C ILE A 25 43.36 -0.25 -35.40
N PHE A 26 42.46 0.38 -36.14
CA PHE A 26 42.78 1.10 -37.36
C PHE A 26 43.76 2.26 -37.12
N THR A 27 43.54 3.02 -36.07
CA THR A 27 44.41 4.16 -35.72
C THR A 27 45.81 3.70 -35.31
N ILE A 28 45.94 2.62 -34.54
CA ILE A 28 47.26 2.13 -34.10
C ILE A 28 48.05 1.51 -35.22
N GLU A 29 47.39 0.83 -36.17
CA GLU A 29 48.07 0.32 -37.38
C GLU A 29 48.69 1.45 -38.17
N THR A 30 47.91 2.51 -38.45
CA THR A 30 48.37 3.68 -39.19
C THR A 30 49.53 4.37 -38.47
N TYR A 31 49.40 4.57 -37.15
CA TYR A 31 50.42 5.19 -36.30
C TYR A 31 51.73 4.34 -36.28
N ALA A 32 51.62 3.01 -36.15
CA ALA A 32 52.75 2.13 -36.09
C ALA A 32 53.51 2.15 -37.38
N LYS A 33 52.86 2.12 -38.57
CA LYS A 33 53.48 2.22 -39.88
C LYS A 33 54.17 3.57 -40.10
N GLN A 34 53.56 4.67 -39.75
CA GLN A 34 54.13 6.02 -39.81
C GLN A 34 55.37 6.14 -38.92
N ASN A 35 55.31 5.69 -37.69
CA ASN A 35 56.40 5.74 -36.74
C ASN A 35 57.59 4.88 -37.22
N LEU A 36 57.32 3.67 -37.77
CA LEU A 36 58.36 2.82 -38.33
C LEU A 36 59.02 3.47 -39.52
N ASN A 37 58.29 4.20 -40.37
CA ASN A 37 58.84 4.94 -41.50
C ASN A 37 59.76 6.08 -41.05
N ILE A 38 59.34 6.86 -40.05
CA ILE A 38 60.18 7.94 -39.48
C ILE A 38 61.47 7.37 -38.86
N LEU A 39 61.32 6.27 -38.09
CA LEU A 39 62.53 5.58 -37.57
C LEU A 39 63.46 5.08 -38.66
N GLY A 40 62.88 4.54 -39.72
CA GLY A 40 63.64 4.09 -40.86
C GLY A 40 64.45 5.22 -41.51
N LEU A 41 63.81 6.40 -41.67
CA LEU A 41 64.55 7.58 -42.22
C LEU A 41 65.68 8.00 -41.26
N THR A 42 65.45 8.06 -39.97
CA THR A 42 66.47 8.41 -38.96
C THR A 42 67.63 7.40 -38.95
N VAL A 43 67.30 6.11 -38.99
CA VAL A 43 68.36 5.05 -39.12
C VAL A 43 69.10 5.20 -40.38
N SER A 44 68.42 5.44 -41.52
CA SER A 44 69.04 5.62 -42.84
C SER A 44 70.07 6.75 -42.84
N GLU A 45 69.81 7.89 -42.26
CA GLU A 45 70.72 9.00 -42.10
C GLU A 45 71.92 8.65 -41.20
N ARG A 46 71.68 7.98 -40.08
CA ARG A 46 72.71 7.65 -39.09
C ARG A 46 73.71 6.58 -39.59
N ILE A 47 73.24 5.64 -40.40
CA ILE A 47 74.09 4.58 -40.97
C ILE A 47 74.91 5.03 -42.18
N GLN A 48 74.58 6.17 -42.84
CA GLN A 48 75.15 6.65 -44.05
C GLN A 48 76.67 6.73 -43.97
N PRO A 49 77.37 7.32 -42.97
CA PRO A 49 78.81 7.36 -42.89
C PRO A 49 79.46 5.98 -42.81
N ALA A 50 78.89 5.10 -41.96
CA ALA A 50 79.39 3.73 -41.76
C ALA A 50 79.22 2.88 -43.01
N LEU A 51 78.17 3.14 -43.81
CA LEU A 51 77.90 2.44 -45.06
C LEU A 51 78.90 2.84 -46.14
N VAL A 52 79.22 4.13 -46.22
CA VAL A 52 80.25 4.65 -47.18
C VAL A 52 81.63 4.05 -46.94
N PHE A 53 82.03 3.94 -45.65
CA PHE A 53 83.36 3.38 -45.29
C PHE A 53 83.33 1.84 -45.14
N LYS A 54 82.16 1.18 -45.32
CA LYS A 54 81.93 -0.27 -45.13
C LYS A 54 82.38 -0.77 -43.77
N ASP A 55 82.20 0.07 -42.75
CA ASP A 55 82.47 -0.26 -41.33
C ASP A 55 81.30 -1.13 -40.71
N GLN A 56 81.52 -2.43 -40.87
CA GLN A 56 80.55 -3.42 -40.41
C GLN A 56 80.29 -3.38 -38.86
N LEU A 57 81.35 -3.06 -38.07
CA LEU A 57 81.25 -2.99 -36.63
C LEU A 57 80.36 -1.84 -36.20
N THR A 58 80.60 -0.66 -36.77
CA THR A 58 79.71 0.52 -36.45
C THR A 58 78.32 0.32 -36.96
N LEU A 59 78.11 -0.29 -38.16
CA LEU A 59 76.79 -0.65 -38.64
C LEU A 59 76.09 -1.57 -37.68
N GLN A 60 76.73 -2.65 -37.22
CA GLN A 60 76.10 -3.60 -36.27
C GLN A 60 75.77 -2.96 -34.93
N GLN A 61 76.58 -2.06 -34.39
CA GLN A 61 76.33 -1.32 -33.17
C GLN A 61 75.11 -0.43 -33.32
N ILE A 62 75.00 0.34 -34.39
CA ILE A 62 73.84 1.19 -34.67
C ILE A 62 72.58 0.36 -34.77
N LEU A 63 72.57 -0.75 -35.50
CA LEU A 63 71.41 -1.59 -35.68
C LEU A 63 70.98 -2.21 -34.39
N ASN A 64 71.90 -2.68 -33.55
CA ASN A 64 71.56 -3.25 -32.24
C ASN A 64 70.93 -2.20 -31.31
N GLU A 65 71.51 -0.98 -31.26
CA GLU A 65 70.95 0.11 -30.44
C GLU A 65 69.51 0.41 -30.84
N TYR A 66 69.19 0.57 -32.12
CA TYR A 66 67.84 0.85 -32.59
C TYR A 66 66.87 -0.31 -32.43
N THR A 67 67.32 -1.56 -32.58
CA THR A 67 66.53 -2.75 -32.39
C THR A 67 66.13 -2.92 -30.89
N GLU A 68 67.07 -2.59 -29.98
CA GLU A 68 66.79 -2.65 -28.54
C GLU A 68 65.87 -1.52 -28.05
N GLN A 69 66.11 -0.28 -28.51
CA GLN A 69 65.43 0.89 -28.04
C GLN A 69 64.04 1.12 -28.66
N HIS A 70 63.78 0.58 -29.83
CA HIS A 70 62.58 0.80 -30.61
C HIS A 70 61.85 -0.49 -30.94
N SER A 71 60.54 -0.35 -31.34
CA SER A 71 59.64 -1.47 -31.68
C SER A 71 59.98 -2.01 -33.11
N ILE A 72 61.24 -2.49 -33.31
CA ILE A 72 61.70 -3.08 -34.48
C ILE A 72 62.00 -4.56 -34.23
N ARG A 73 61.47 -5.44 -35.11
CA ARG A 73 61.71 -6.88 -35.03
C ARG A 73 63.04 -7.26 -35.65
N THR A 74 63.22 -6.79 -36.85
CA THR A 74 64.46 -7.04 -37.59
C THR A 74 64.85 -5.85 -38.47
N ILE A 75 66.16 -5.57 -38.57
CA ILE A 75 66.74 -4.59 -39.49
C ILE A 75 67.79 -5.31 -40.33
N HIS A 76 67.72 -5.10 -41.62
CA HIS A 76 68.72 -5.58 -42.53
C HIS A 76 69.24 -4.41 -43.35
N ILE A 77 70.59 -4.37 -43.58
CA ILE A 77 71.23 -3.41 -44.45
C ILE A 77 71.92 -4.17 -45.62
N TYR A 78 71.54 -3.78 -46.80
CA TYR A 78 72.11 -4.34 -48.04
C TYR A 78 72.96 -3.32 -48.76
N ASP A 79 74.06 -3.76 -49.35
CA ASP A 79 74.86 -2.95 -50.29
C ASP A 79 74.11 -2.75 -51.61
N LYS A 80 74.63 -1.93 -52.51
CA LYS A 80 74.15 -1.69 -53.90
C LYS A 80 73.99 -2.97 -54.71
N ASN A 81 74.71 -4.02 -54.35
CA ASN A 81 74.69 -5.34 -54.98
C ASN A 81 73.75 -6.35 -54.28
N HIS A 82 72.90 -5.91 -53.39
CA HIS A 82 72.01 -6.72 -52.55
C HIS A 82 72.71 -7.74 -51.63
N LEU A 83 74.04 -7.51 -51.31
CA LEU A 83 74.75 -8.28 -50.31
C LEU A 83 74.44 -7.72 -48.94
N GLU A 84 74.00 -8.60 -47.95
CA GLU A 84 73.76 -8.20 -46.59
C GLU A 84 75.08 -7.83 -45.90
N LEU A 85 75.15 -6.59 -45.39
CA LEU A 85 76.27 -6.04 -44.66
C LEU A 85 76.19 -6.19 -43.17
N ALA A 86 74.96 -6.03 -42.59
CA ALA A 86 74.72 -6.15 -41.21
C ALA A 86 73.21 -6.42 -40.97
N SER A 87 72.90 -7.14 -39.94
CA SER A 87 71.52 -7.34 -39.52
C SER A 87 71.40 -7.41 -37.98
N SER A 88 70.30 -6.99 -37.48
CA SER A 88 69.94 -7.11 -36.03
C SER A 88 68.52 -7.58 -35.87
N SER A 89 68.30 -8.47 -34.91
CA SER A 89 66.96 -9.00 -34.62
C SER A 89 66.73 -9.06 -33.14
N LYS A 90 65.46 -8.73 -32.72
CA LYS A 90 65.02 -8.81 -31.38
C LYS A 90 64.02 -9.97 -31.23
N PRO A 91 64.22 -10.90 -30.26
CA PRO A 91 63.23 -11.96 -30.01
C PRO A 91 61.91 -11.36 -29.49
N PRO A 92 60.76 -12.03 -29.66
CA PRO A 92 59.51 -11.56 -29.16
C PRO A 92 59.52 -11.49 -27.62
N VAL A 93 59.10 -10.34 -27.07
CA VAL A 93 59.16 -10.02 -25.63
C VAL A 93 57.91 -10.46 -24.91
N TYR A 94 56.75 -10.35 -25.54
CA TYR A 94 55.46 -10.69 -24.96
C TYR A 94 54.76 -11.80 -25.75
N TYR A 95 54.20 -12.82 -25.04
CA TYR A 95 53.36 -13.87 -25.65
C TYR A 95 53.77 -14.21 -27.09
N SER A 96 54.84 -14.94 -27.27
CA SER A 96 55.51 -15.12 -28.57
C SER A 96 54.59 -15.47 -29.75
N GLN A 97 53.56 -16.29 -29.53
CA GLN A 97 52.57 -16.65 -30.55
C GLN A 97 51.64 -15.49 -30.92
N LEU A 98 51.16 -14.72 -29.93
CA LEU A 98 50.30 -13.57 -30.17
C LEU A 98 51.05 -12.44 -30.85
N GLN A 99 52.30 -12.17 -30.44
CA GLN A 99 53.15 -11.17 -31.04
C GLN A 99 53.42 -11.53 -32.50
N SER A 100 53.81 -12.77 -32.79
CA SER A 100 54.05 -13.23 -34.15
C SER A 100 52.81 -13.14 -35.06
N PHE A 101 51.61 -13.42 -34.49
CA PHE A 101 50.34 -13.26 -35.21
C PHE A 101 50.04 -11.79 -35.51
N LEU A 102 50.20 -10.90 -34.54
CA LEU A 102 49.95 -9.46 -34.73
C LEU A 102 50.98 -8.82 -35.64
N ASP A 103 52.26 -9.25 -35.59
CA ASP A 103 53.32 -8.84 -36.53
C ASP A 103 52.93 -9.22 -37.96
N TYR A 104 52.39 -10.45 -38.15
CA TYR A 104 51.94 -10.90 -39.46
C TYR A 104 50.74 -10.11 -39.98
N VAL A 105 49.75 -9.76 -39.09
CA VAL A 105 48.51 -9.05 -39.46
C VAL A 105 48.79 -7.58 -39.76
N PHE A 106 49.52 -6.87 -38.87
CA PHE A 106 49.66 -5.41 -38.93
C PHE A 106 50.95 -4.91 -39.55
N LEU A 107 52.04 -5.68 -39.47
CA LEU A 107 53.38 -5.26 -39.83
C LEU A 107 54.10 -6.30 -40.78
N LYS A 108 53.27 -6.95 -41.62
CA LYS A 108 53.76 -7.96 -42.54
C LYS A 108 54.75 -7.40 -43.55
N ASP A 109 54.43 -6.24 -44.11
CA ASP A 109 55.22 -5.63 -45.16
C ASP A 109 56.40 -4.84 -44.56
N PRO A 110 57.65 -5.13 -44.99
CA PRO A 110 58.79 -4.37 -44.53
C PRO A 110 58.84 -2.99 -45.16
N ILE A 111 59.35 -2.03 -44.39
CA ILE A 111 59.65 -0.71 -44.90
C ILE A 111 61.04 -0.80 -45.56
N LYS A 112 61.14 -0.48 -46.85
CA LYS A 112 62.35 -0.46 -47.65
C LYS A 112 62.74 0.96 -47.93
N LEU A 113 63.88 1.38 -47.48
CA LEU A 113 64.43 2.72 -47.68
C LEU A 113 65.77 2.64 -48.41
N THR A 114 65.87 3.36 -49.50
CA THR A 114 67.13 3.46 -50.24
C THR A 114 68.04 4.51 -49.59
N VAL A 115 69.22 4.14 -49.22
CA VAL A 115 70.24 5.03 -48.64
C VAL A 115 71.06 5.69 -49.74
N TYR A 116 71.05 7.03 -49.73
CA TYR A 116 71.79 7.81 -50.75
C TYR A 116 72.95 8.57 -50.09
N HIS A 117 74.04 8.73 -50.84
CA HIS A 117 75.16 9.63 -50.52
C HIS A 117 75.55 10.42 -51.77
N HIS A 118 75.51 11.73 -51.69
CA HIS A 118 75.74 12.60 -52.85
C HIS A 118 74.94 12.21 -54.10
N ASN A 119 73.65 11.92 -53.96
CA ASN A 119 72.75 11.47 -55.03
C ASN A 119 73.02 10.08 -55.60
N ASN A 120 73.98 9.34 -55.09
CA ASN A 120 74.28 7.97 -55.52
C ASN A 120 73.68 6.98 -54.52
N LYS A 121 72.97 5.92 -55.01
CA LYS A 121 72.48 4.82 -54.15
C LYS A 121 73.70 4.05 -53.62
N ILE A 122 73.84 4.00 -52.27
CA ILE A 122 74.93 3.31 -51.59
C ILE A 122 74.46 2.01 -50.90
N GLY A 123 73.17 1.86 -50.68
CA GLY A 123 72.58 0.65 -50.05
C GLY A 123 71.09 0.74 -49.90
N GLU A 124 70.55 -0.29 -49.30
CA GLU A 124 69.12 -0.41 -48.97
C GLU A 124 68.97 -0.88 -47.55
N LEU A 125 68.03 -0.18 -46.77
CA LEU A 125 67.65 -0.50 -45.43
C LEU A 125 66.29 -1.15 -45.46
N VAL A 126 66.15 -2.32 -44.86
CA VAL A 126 64.85 -3.06 -44.73
C VAL A 126 64.52 -3.25 -43.26
N LEU A 127 63.39 -2.73 -42.88
CA LEU A 127 62.92 -2.78 -41.48
C LEU A 127 61.60 -3.57 -41.38
N PHE A 128 61.54 -4.47 -40.39
CA PHE A 128 60.31 -5.13 -39.98
C PHE A 128 59.94 -4.62 -38.60
N GLY A 129 58.71 -4.11 -38.45
CA GLY A 129 58.16 -3.63 -37.17
C GLY A 129 57.91 -4.76 -36.24
N SER A 130 57.80 -4.40 -34.92
CA SER A 130 57.33 -5.26 -33.85
C SER A 130 56.03 -4.74 -33.30
N SER A 131 55.07 -5.64 -33.08
CA SER A 131 53.77 -5.34 -32.47
C SER A 131 53.83 -5.20 -30.94
N GLU A 132 55.01 -5.16 -30.33
CA GLU A 132 55.19 -5.02 -28.89
C GLU A 132 54.36 -3.86 -28.29
N LYS A 133 54.48 -2.65 -28.87
CA LYS A 133 53.72 -1.46 -28.44
C LYS A 133 52.23 -1.58 -28.75
N ILE A 134 51.88 -2.29 -29.83
CA ILE A 134 50.49 -2.58 -30.18
C ILE A 134 49.84 -3.45 -29.08
N ILE A 135 50.54 -4.48 -28.62
CA ILE A 135 50.08 -5.36 -27.55
C ILE A 135 49.90 -4.57 -26.24
N GLN A 136 50.88 -3.77 -25.84
CA GLN A 136 50.78 -2.92 -24.64
C GLN A 136 49.59 -1.97 -24.72
N PHE A 137 49.35 -1.37 -25.88
CA PHE A 137 48.20 -0.49 -26.10
C PHE A 137 46.86 -1.24 -26.01
N ILE A 138 46.77 -2.43 -26.63
CA ILE A 138 45.55 -3.28 -26.53
C ILE A 138 45.26 -3.67 -25.09
N ILE A 139 46.29 -4.08 -24.31
CA ILE A 139 46.13 -4.42 -22.90
C ILE A 139 45.67 -3.20 -22.12
N THR A 140 46.23 -2.02 -22.35
CA THR A 140 45.80 -0.78 -21.66
C THR A 140 44.35 -0.43 -21.98
N ILE A 141 43.92 -0.58 -23.23
CA ILE A 141 42.51 -0.39 -23.62
C ILE A 141 41.60 -1.39 -22.89
N LEU A 142 41.96 -2.68 -22.87
CA LEU A 142 41.18 -3.71 -22.22
C LEU A 142 41.02 -3.46 -20.72
N ILE A 143 42.08 -3.01 -20.04
CA ILE A 143 42.05 -2.61 -18.64
C ILE A 143 41.11 -1.42 -18.47
N GLY A 144 41.24 -0.38 -19.31
CA GLY A 144 40.35 0.79 -19.28
C GLY A 144 38.88 0.43 -19.47
N LEU A 145 38.57 -0.46 -20.42
CA LEU A 145 37.24 -0.97 -20.69
C LEU A 145 36.69 -1.79 -19.49
N ALA A 146 37.52 -2.62 -18.86
CA ALA A 146 37.13 -3.37 -17.67
C ALA A 146 36.76 -2.45 -16.51
N ILE A 147 37.58 -1.41 -16.27
CA ILE A 147 37.30 -0.39 -15.24
C ILE A 147 36.01 0.36 -15.58
N ALA A 148 35.83 0.80 -16.80
CA ALA A 148 34.60 1.48 -17.25
C ALA A 148 33.36 0.60 -17.04
N MET A 149 33.46 -0.70 -17.38
CA MET A 149 32.37 -1.67 -17.16
C MET A 149 32.00 -1.80 -15.68
N ILE A 150 32.99 -1.84 -14.78
CA ILE A 150 32.73 -1.88 -13.32
C ILE A 150 31.99 -0.64 -12.88
N PHE A 151 32.40 0.56 -13.29
CA PHE A 151 31.69 1.81 -12.93
C PHE A 151 30.26 1.83 -13.45
N ILE A 152 30.04 1.33 -14.64
CA ILE A 152 28.70 1.24 -15.23
C ILE A 152 27.79 0.30 -14.43
N VAL A 153 28.30 -0.88 -14.06
CA VAL A 153 27.53 -1.84 -13.25
C VAL A 153 27.17 -1.24 -11.89
N ILE A 154 28.12 -0.55 -11.25
CA ILE A 154 27.87 0.14 -9.97
C ILE A 154 26.82 1.24 -10.14
N ALA A 155 26.93 2.06 -11.18
CA ALA A 155 25.96 3.14 -11.44
C ALA A 155 24.54 2.60 -11.71
N LEU A 156 24.43 1.53 -12.49
CA LEU A 156 23.15 0.85 -12.74
C LEU A 156 22.55 0.25 -11.47
N TRP A 157 23.37 -0.41 -10.68
CA TRP A 157 22.92 -0.97 -9.41
C TRP A 157 22.42 0.13 -8.46
N TRP A 158 23.17 1.22 -8.33
CA TRP A 158 22.81 2.35 -7.50
C TRP A 158 21.53 3.04 -7.97
N SER A 159 21.44 3.35 -9.27
CA SER A 159 20.25 3.96 -9.90
C SER A 159 19.00 3.09 -9.71
N THR A 160 19.13 1.79 -9.96
CA THR A 160 18.02 0.84 -9.83
C THR A 160 17.57 0.73 -8.37
N ASN A 161 18.51 0.67 -7.43
CA ASN A 161 18.19 0.58 -6.01
C ASN A 161 17.54 1.86 -5.48
N MET A 162 17.98 3.02 -5.94
CA MET A 162 17.39 4.31 -5.60
C MET A 162 15.95 4.43 -6.12
N THR A 163 15.73 4.08 -7.39
CA THR A 163 14.38 4.07 -8.00
C THR A 163 13.45 3.08 -7.28
N TYR A 164 13.94 1.89 -6.96
CA TYR A 164 13.17 0.90 -6.21
C TYR A 164 12.77 1.43 -4.83
N ARG A 165 13.70 2.03 -4.08
CA ARG A 165 13.41 2.61 -2.75
C ARG A 165 12.37 3.72 -2.84
N TYR A 166 12.49 4.60 -3.83
CA TYR A 166 11.57 5.72 -4.04
C TYR A 166 10.14 5.25 -4.33
N ILE A 167 9.99 4.27 -5.22
CA ILE A 167 8.70 3.67 -5.53
C ILE A 167 8.11 2.94 -4.30
N MET A 168 8.93 2.14 -3.61
CA MET A 168 8.47 1.39 -2.44
C MET A 168 8.05 2.28 -1.27
N GLN A 169 8.74 3.40 -1.04
CA GLN A 169 8.35 4.39 -0.03
C GLN A 169 6.98 5.01 -0.35
N SER A 170 6.68 5.26 -1.62
CA SER A 170 5.40 5.80 -2.07
C SER A 170 4.26 4.77 -2.01
N MET A 171 4.55 3.47 -2.20
CA MET A 171 3.54 2.40 -2.19
C MET A 171 3.21 1.85 -0.80
N ARG A 172 4.15 1.87 0.15
CA ARG A 172 3.93 1.30 1.49
C ARG A 172 2.72 1.89 2.23
N PRO A 173 2.51 3.20 2.27
CA PRO A 173 1.32 3.77 2.92
C PRO A 173 0.01 3.29 2.29
N LEU A 174 -0.02 3.12 0.96
CA LEU A 174 -1.19 2.62 0.24
C LEU A 174 -1.60 1.23 0.73
N THR A 175 -0.65 0.29 0.76
CA THR A 175 -0.92 -1.08 1.19
C THR A 175 -1.29 -1.16 2.67
N GLN A 176 -0.64 -0.37 3.53
CA GLN A 176 -0.93 -0.34 4.96
C GLN A 176 -2.34 0.20 5.25
N ILE A 177 -2.70 1.35 4.65
CA ILE A 177 -4.03 1.93 4.86
C ILE A 177 -5.11 1.03 4.27
N ALA A 178 -4.91 0.48 3.06
CA ALA A 178 -5.85 -0.44 2.46
C ALA A 178 -6.09 -1.67 3.34
N GLN A 179 -5.05 -2.22 3.96
CA GLN A 179 -5.16 -3.34 4.89
C GLN A 179 -5.90 -2.97 6.17
N VAL A 180 -5.59 -1.83 6.80
CA VAL A 180 -6.30 -1.36 8.00
C VAL A 180 -7.78 -1.10 7.69
N VAL A 181 -8.09 -0.48 6.55
CA VAL A 181 -9.49 -0.27 6.12
C VAL A 181 -10.22 -1.59 5.93
N SER A 182 -9.57 -2.59 5.29
CA SER A 182 -10.16 -3.91 5.08
C SER A 182 -10.43 -4.65 6.40
N ASP A 183 -9.43 -4.70 7.30
CA ASP A 183 -9.47 -5.51 8.51
C ASP A 183 -10.32 -4.86 9.63
N GLN A 184 -10.22 -3.54 9.78
CA GLN A 184 -10.86 -2.79 10.86
C GLN A 184 -12.08 -1.98 10.42
N LYS A 185 -12.42 -1.96 9.12
CA LYS A 185 -13.49 -1.14 8.54
C LYS A 185 -13.36 0.35 8.87
N ALA A 186 -12.11 0.82 8.99
CA ALA A 186 -11.78 2.19 9.36
C ALA A 186 -11.89 3.13 8.15
N TYR A 187 -13.09 3.35 7.65
CA TYR A 187 -13.39 4.16 6.46
C TYR A 187 -13.09 5.66 6.62
N ASN A 188 -12.79 6.11 7.82
CA ASN A 188 -12.39 7.50 8.12
C ASN A 188 -10.92 7.78 7.81
N LEU A 189 -10.12 6.77 7.51
CA LEU A 189 -8.73 6.94 7.11
C LEU A 189 -8.62 7.55 5.72
N ARG A 190 -7.52 8.25 5.48
CA ARG A 190 -7.22 8.84 4.16
C ARG A 190 -5.79 8.54 3.76
N PHE A 191 -5.58 8.32 2.47
CA PHE A 191 -4.27 8.18 1.89
C PHE A 191 -3.55 9.53 1.91
N PRO A 192 -2.26 9.56 2.32
CA PRO A 192 -1.50 10.80 2.40
C PRO A 192 -1.14 11.32 1.00
N ASN A 193 -0.81 12.61 0.91
CA ASN A 193 -0.31 13.21 -0.31
C ASN A 193 0.99 12.56 -0.76
N ASN A 194 1.14 12.38 -2.08
CA ASN A 194 2.30 11.77 -2.70
C ASN A 194 2.97 12.75 -3.68
N ASN A 195 4.31 12.74 -3.74
CA ASN A 195 5.06 13.61 -4.65
C ASN A 195 5.09 13.08 -6.10
N ILE A 196 4.70 11.84 -6.32
CA ILE A 196 4.59 11.24 -7.65
C ILE A 196 3.15 11.43 -8.11
N LYS A 197 2.97 12.13 -9.24
CA LYS A 197 1.64 12.50 -9.75
C LYS A 197 0.71 11.30 -9.92
N GLU A 198 1.20 10.22 -10.50
CA GLU A 198 0.42 9.01 -10.75
C GLU A 198 -0.06 8.34 -9.45
N PHE A 199 0.72 8.42 -8.38
CA PHE A 199 0.30 7.94 -7.06
C PHE A 199 -0.61 8.93 -6.34
N GLN A 200 -0.43 10.24 -6.57
CA GLN A 200 -1.35 11.25 -6.03
C GLN A 200 -2.74 11.09 -6.65
N ASP A 201 -2.83 10.98 -7.97
CA ASP A 201 -4.10 10.77 -8.67
C ASP A 201 -4.82 9.50 -8.16
N LEU A 202 -4.05 8.43 -7.91
CA LEU A 202 -4.58 7.20 -7.33
C LEU A 202 -5.08 7.39 -5.88
N ASN A 203 -4.32 8.12 -5.05
CA ASN A 203 -4.71 8.44 -3.67
C ASN A 203 -6.01 9.24 -3.64
N ASP A 204 -6.18 10.21 -4.54
CA ASP A 204 -7.36 11.05 -4.61
C ASP A 204 -8.60 10.22 -4.96
N VAL A 205 -8.49 9.31 -5.94
CA VAL A 205 -9.57 8.38 -6.30
C VAL A 205 -9.92 7.46 -5.12
N PHE A 206 -8.92 6.89 -4.43
CA PHE A 206 -9.18 6.06 -3.26
C PHE A 206 -9.80 6.85 -2.10
N ASN A 207 -9.36 8.08 -1.85
CA ASN A 207 -9.94 8.94 -0.83
C ASN A 207 -11.41 9.26 -1.12
N GLN A 208 -11.75 9.51 -2.39
CA GLN A 208 -13.14 9.70 -2.81
C GLN A 208 -13.99 8.43 -2.59
N LEU A 209 -13.47 7.26 -2.96
CA LEU A 209 -14.16 5.99 -2.71
C LEU A 209 -14.37 5.73 -1.21
N LEU A 210 -13.37 6.03 -0.38
CA LEU A 210 -13.51 5.89 1.08
C LEU A 210 -14.56 6.84 1.65
N GLU A 211 -14.67 8.05 1.13
CA GLU A 211 -15.70 9.03 1.53
C GLU A 211 -17.11 8.53 1.16
N GLU A 212 -17.28 7.99 -0.03
CA GLU A 212 -18.55 7.37 -0.45
C GLU A 212 -18.93 6.19 0.44
N ILE A 213 -17.98 5.27 0.69
CA ILE A 213 -18.20 4.11 1.56
C ILE A 213 -18.57 4.55 2.98
N GLN A 214 -17.85 5.54 3.53
CA GLN A 214 -18.14 6.08 4.85
C GLN A 214 -19.56 6.66 4.93
N THR A 215 -19.97 7.41 3.93
CA THR A 215 -21.31 8.00 3.84
C THR A 215 -22.38 6.91 3.76
N TRP A 216 -22.20 5.91 2.91
CA TRP A 216 -23.10 4.77 2.80
C TRP A 216 -23.18 3.96 4.10
N HIS A 217 -22.05 3.71 4.75
CA HIS A 217 -22.01 2.98 6.03
C HIS A 217 -22.78 3.72 7.13
N THR A 218 -22.59 5.03 7.24
CA THR A 218 -23.31 5.87 8.21
C THR A 218 -24.80 5.89 7.92
N HIS A 219 -25.19 6.01 6.64
CA HIS A 219 -26.59 5.98 6.23
C HIS A 219 -27.25 4.65 6.60
N LEU A 220 -26.58 3.54 6.27
CA LEU A 220 -27.09 2.19 6.58
C LEU A 220 -27.24 1.95 8.09
N GLN A 221 -26.29 2.44 8.89
CA GLN A 221 -26.40 2.37 10.35
C GLN A 221 -27.62 3.14 10.88
N ASN A 222 -27.84 4.35 10.36
CA ASN A 222 -28.99 5.17 10.74
C ASN A 222 -30.32 4.52 10.31
N GLU A 223 -30.39 3.96 9.11
CA GLU A 223 -31.57 3.22 8.65
C GLU A 223 -31.85 2.00 9.52
N ASN A 224 -30.82 1.20 9.83
CA ASN A 224 -30.97 0.06 10.73
C ASN A 224 -31.44 0.48 12.12
N HIS A 225 -30.90 1.57 12.66
CA HIS A 225 -31.36 2.12 13.93
C HIS A 225 -32.84 2.53 13.89
N GLN A 226 -33.25 3.21 12.82
CA GLN A 226 -34.64 3.63 12.63
C GLN A 226 -35.58 2.42 12.44
N LEU A 227 -35.15 1.42 11.64
CA LEU A 227 -35.94 0.20 11.45
C LEU A 227 -36.08 -0.59 12.76
N SER A 228 -34.98 -0.74 13.51
CA SER A 228 -35.02 -1.39 14.84
C SER A 228 -35.92 -0.65 15.81
N PHE A 229 -35.83 0.68 15.84
CA PHE A 229 -36.71 1.49 16.69
C PHE A 229 -38.16 1.32 16.30
N LYS A 230 -38.53 1.40 15.01
CA LYS A 230 -39.89 1.17 14.51
C LYS A 230 -40.41 -0.24 14.80
N ALA A 231 -39.52 -1.25 14.72
CA ALA A 231 -39.88 -2.63 15.01
C ALA A 231 -40.21 -2.89 16.50
N HIS A 232 -39.62 -2.09 17.41
CA HIS A 232 -39.70 -2.32 18.85
C HIS A 232 -40.51 -1.25 19.62
N HIS A 233 -40.95 -0.16 18.96
CA HIS A 233 -41.66 0.91 19.61
C HIS A 233 -43.02 1.17 18.97
N ASP A 234 -43.96 1.62 19.78
CA ASP A 234 -45.27 2.10 19.34
C ASP A 234 -45.13 3.49 18.72
N HIS A 235 -45.75 3.69 17.57
CA HIS A 235 -45.57 4.92 16.78
C HIS A 235 -46.20 6.16 17.41
N LEU A 236 -47.31 5.98 18.19
CA LEU A 236 -48.01 7.08 18.85
C LEU A 236 -47.29 7.50 20.14
N THR A 237 -47.05 6.56 21.03
CA THR A 237 -46.59 6.85 22.41
C THR A 237 -45.05 6.83 22.51
N GLN A 238 -44.34 6.33 21.48
CA GLN A 238 -42.89 6.11 21.49
C GLN A 238 -42.42 5.23 22.65
N LEU A 239 -43.35 4.45 23.26
CA LEU A 239 -43.01 3.40 24.22
C LEU A 239 -42.63 2.11 23.49
N PRO A 240 -41.91 1.19 24.12
CA PRO A 240 -41.80 -0.19 23.69
C PRO A 240 -43.15 -0.76 23.27
N ASN A 241 -43.14 -1.49 22.14
CA ASN A 241 -44.36 -2.12 21.64
C ASN A 241 -44.55 -3.54 22.23
N ARG A 242 -45.63 -4.21 21.81
CA ARG A 242 -45.95 -5.57 22.23
C ARG A 242 -44.83 -6.57 21.98
N SER A 243 -44.15 -6.47 20.83
CA SER A 243 -43.08 -7.39 20.48
C SER A 243 -41.86 -7.26 21.39
N TYR A 244 -41.48 -6.02 21.68
CA TYR A 244 -40.38 -5.76 22.61
C TYR A 244 -40.72 -6.12 24.05
N PHE A 245 -41.97 -5.88 24.48
CA PHE A 245 -42.47 -6.32 25.78
C PHE A 245 -42.34 -7.83 25.97
N TYR A 246 -42.72 -8.63 24.98
CA TYR A 246 -42.58 -10.09 25.03
C TYR A 246 -41.12 -10.53 25.16
N GLN A 247 -40.19 -9.90 24.42
CA GLN A 247 -38.79 -10.19 24.52
C GLN A 247 -38.23 -9.92 25.92
N GLU A 248 -38.49 -8.74 26.48
CA GLU A 248 -38.10 -8.38 27.86
C GLU A 248 -38.70 -9.32 28.91
N LEU A 249 -39.90 -9.80 28.66
CA LEU A 249 -40.54 -10.75 29.56
C LEU A 249 -39.91 -12.13 29.53
N VAL A 250 -39.49 -12.61 28.35
CA VAL A 250 -38.71 -13.85 28.20
C VAL A 250 -37.38 -13.70 28.92
N ASP A 251 -36.64 -12.62 28.66
CA ASP A 251 -35.34 -12.33 29.30
C ASP A 251 -35.45 -12.26 30.83
N LEU A 252 -36.58 -11.73 31.35
CA LEU A 252 -36.88 -11.74 32.79
C LEU A 252 -36.96 -13.16 33.33
N PHE A 253 -37.57 -14.10 32.59
CA PHE A 253 -37.73 -15.48 33.03
C PHE A 253 -36.48 -16.31 32.94
N GLU A 254 -35.54 -15.95 32.08
CA GLU A 254 -34.22 -16.56 31.99
C GLU A 254 -33.30 -16.17 33.17
N ASP A 255 -33.52 -14.98 33.79
CA ASP A 255 -32.75 -14.53 34.94
C ASP A 255 -33.52 -14.82 36.23
N HIS A 256 -33.14 -15.90 36.92
CA HIS A 256 -33.79 -16.32 38.17
C HIS A 256 -33.82 -15.22 39.25
N GLN A 257 -32.75 -14.40 39.35
CA GLN A 257 -32.69 -13.38 40.39
C GLN A 257 -33.63 -12.19 40.08
N LYS A 258 -33.67 -11.77 38.81
CA LYS A 258 -34.63 -10.75 38.37
C LYS A 258 -36.09 -11.22 38.56
N ARG A 259 -36.37 -12.47 38.13
CA ARG A 259 -37.72 -13.08 38.26
C ARG A 259 -38.22 -13.09 39.72
N GLN A 260 -37.35 -13.38 40.69
CA GLN A 260 -37.76 -13.38 42.10
C GLN A 260 -38.19 -12.02 42.63
N ASN A 261 -37.64 -10.94 42.06
CA ASN A 261 -37.79 -9.59 42.57
C ASN A 261 -38.51 -8.64 41.59
N SER A 262 -39.35 -9.17 40.70
CA SER A 262 -40.08 -8.36 39.72
C SER A 262 -41.57 -8.61 39.79
N ALA A 263 -42.34 -7.67 39.24
CA ALA A 263 -43.78 -7.79 39.08
C ALA A 263 -44.22 -7.24 37.72
N LEU A 264 -45.24 -7.84 37.12
CA LEU A 264 -45.90 -7.34 35.93
C LEU A 264 -47.15 -6.57 36.34
N MET A 265 -47.31 -5.38 35.77
CA MET A 265 -48.52 -4.58 35.92
C MET A 265 -49.17 -4.38 34.54
N PHE A 266 -50.41 -4.79 34.38
CA PHE A 266 -51.23 -4.45 33.22
C PHE A 266 -52.13 -3.27 33.54
N ILE A 267 -52.30 -2.38 32.58
CA ILE A 267 -52.99 -1.13 32.69
C ILE A 267 -53.93 -0.98 31.50
N ASP A 268 -55.17 -0.68 31.75
CA ASP A 268 -56.19 -0.48 30.73
C ASP A 268 -56.97 0.80 31.04
N ASN A 269 -57.24 1.60 30.02
CA ASN A 269 -57.97 2.86 30.19
C ASN A 269 -59.47 2.60 30.35
N ASN A 270 -60.05 3.11 31.40
CA ASN A 270 -61.47 2.99 31.63
C ASN A 270 -62.30 3.87 30.68
N ASN A 271 -63.24 3.26 29.96
CA ASN A 271 -64.13 3.96 29.03
C ASN A 271 -63.44 4.65 27.86
N PHE A 272 -62.28 4.17 27.42
CA PHE A 272 -61.54 4.76 26.33
C PHE A 272 -62.37 4.88 25.01
N LYS A 273 -63.22 3.90 24.73
CA LYS A 273 -64.14 3.95 23.60
C LYS A 273 -65.08 5.15 23.68
N GLN A 274 -65.60 5.46 24.88
CA GLN A 274 -66.51 6.63 25.09
C GLN A 274 -65.76 7.95 24.84
N ILE A 275 -64.48 8.04 25.20
CA ILE A 275 -63.63 9.22 24.88
C ILE A 275 -63.55 9.39 23.40
N ASN A 276 -63.24 8.31 22.67
CA ASN A 276 -63.18 8.35 21.20
C ASN A 276 -64.52 8.72 20.55
N ASP A 277 -65.63 8.15 21.05
CA ASP A 277 -66.96 8.39 20.50
C ASP A 277 -67.41 9.84 20.75
N GLN A 278 -67.02 10.43 21.88
CA GLN A 278 -67.42 11.77 22.29
C GLN A 278 -66.52 12.89 21.73
N PHE A 279 -65.22 12.69 21.76
CA PHE A 279 -64.21 13.74 21.44
C PHE A 279 -63.41 13.46 20.17
N GLY A 280 -63.65 12.33 19.51
CA GLY A 280 -62.91 11.90 18.31
C GLY A 280 -61.62 11.17 18.60
N HIS A 281 -61.09 10.45 17.56
CA HIS A 281 -59.90 9.62 17.68
C HIS A 281 -58.64 10.41 18.03
N LEU A 282 -58.51 11.66 17.57
CA LEU A 282 -57.36 12.53 17.93
C LEU A 282 -57.30 12.87 19.41
N ALA A 283 -58.50 13.01 20.06
CA ALA A 283 -58.56 13.18 21.50
C ALA A 283 -58.17 11.91 22.25
N GLY A 284 -58.57 10.73 21.74
CA GLY A 284 -58.12 9.45 22.27
C GLY A 284 -56.61 9.27 22.14
N ASP A 285 -56.03 9.64 21.01
CA ASP A 285 -54.57 9.62 20.81
C ASP A 285 -53.86 10.53 21.80
N ALA A 286 -54.35 11.73 22.04
CA ALA A 286 -53.82 12.65 23.07
C ALA A 286 -53.92 12.07 24.50
N VAL A 287 -54.98 11.34 24.82
CA VAL A 287 -55.10 10.62 26.11
C VAL A 287 -54.03 9.55 26.24
N LEU A 288 -53.77 8.77 25.18
CA LEU A 288 -52.75 7.71 25.20
C LEU A 288 -51.33 8.27 25.32
N GLU A 289 -51.04 9.38 24.62
CA GLU A 289 -49.75 10.07 24.76
C GLU A 289 -49.54 10.63 26.17
N GLU A 290 -50.57 11.24 26.75
CA GLU A 290 -50.50 11.78 28.08
C GLU A 290 -50.37 10.66 29.14
N MET A 291 -51.11 9.55 28.96
CA MET A 291 -50.97 8.37 29.79
C MET A 291 -49.55 7.84 29.78
N ALA A 292 -48.91 7.71 28.60
CA ALA A 292 -47.51 7.32 28.45
C ALA A 292 -46.54 8.27 29.18
N LYS A 293 -46.77 9.59 29.10
CA LYS A 293 -45.98 10.61 29.84
C LYS A 293 -46.14 10.45 31.35
N ARG A 294 -47.37 10.25 31.84
CA ARG A 294 -47.64 10.06 33.28
C ARG A 294 -46.98 8.79 33.81
N LEU A 295 -47.08 7.66 33.07
CA LEU A 295 -46.40 6.42 33.44
C LEU A 295 -44.88 6.64 33.51
N LYS A 296 -44.26 7.25 32.49
CA LYS A 296 -42.82 7.57 32.51
C LYS A 296 -42.42 8.48 33.67
N SER A 297 -43.27 9.42 34.07
CA SER A 297 -42.97 10.38 35.15
C SER A 297 -43.06 9.80 36.55
N LYS A 298 -43.85 8.73 36.74
CA LYS A 298 -44.12 8.12 38.03
C LYS A 298 -43.35 6.83 38.30
N LEU A 299 -42.80 6.23 37.24
CA LEU A 299 -42.03 5.01 37.31
C LEU A 299 -40.52 5.30 37.25
N ARG A 300 -39.70 4.37 37.72
CA ARG A 300 -38.24 4.51 37.77
C ARG A 300 -37.66 4.22 36.41
N HIS A 301 -36.48 4.74 36.14
CA HIS A 301 -35.77 4.50 34.87
C HIS A 301 -35.50 3.01 34.59
N GLN A 302 -35.38 2.19 35.62
CA GLN A 302 -35.18 0.75 35.52
C GLN A 302 -36.46 -0.05 35.23
N ASP A 303 -37.65 0.57 35.42
CA ASP A 303 -38.91 -0.07 35.11
C ASP A 303 -39.15 -0.02 33.59
N PHE A 304 -39.56 -1.14 33.02
CA PHE A 304 -39.81 -1.23 31.58
C PHE A 304 -41.31 -0.96 31.32
N ILE A 305 -41.61 0.01 30.46
CA ILE A 305 -42.97 0.44 30.15
C ILE A 305 -43.23 0.18 28.67
N ALA A 306 -44.32 -0.48 28.33
CA ALA A 306 -44.72 -0.79 26.96
C ALA A 306 -46.21 -0.47 26.71
N ARG A 307 -46.55 -0.17 25.44
CA ARG A 307 -47.93 -0.17 24.95
C ARG A 307 -48.18 -1.42 24.14
N LEU A 308 -49.19 -2.22 24.54
CA LEU A 308 -49.47 -3.50 23.88
C LEU A 308 -50.41 -3.37 22.69
N GLY A 309 -51.20 -2.31 22.64
CA GLY A 309 -52.14 -1.99 21.57
C GLY A 309 -53.41 -1.37 22.11
N GLY A 310 -54.16 -0.63 21.30
CA GLY A 310 -55.33 0.07 21.76
C GLY A 310 -55.02 0.96 22.96
N ASP A 311 -55.71 0.73 24.06
CA ASP A 311 -55.58 1.42 25.35
C ASP A 311 -54.85 0.62 26.43
N GLU A 312 -54.22 -0.51 26.04
CA GLU A 312 -53.52 -1.42 26.95
C GLU A 312 -52.03 -1.08 27.07
N PHE A 313 -51.57 -0.94 28.31
CA PHE A 313 -50.17 -0.77 28.68
C PHE A 313 -49.69 -1.87 29.61
N ALA A 314 -48.41 -2.18 29.56
CA ALA A 314 -47.75 -3.10 30.47
C ALA A 314 -46.52 -2.46 31.09
N VAL A 315 -46.25 -2.78 32.36
CA VAL A 315 -45.08 -2.34 33.09
C VAL A 315 -44.40 -3.52 33.78
N ILE A 316 -43.12 -3.74 33.49
CA ILE A 316 -42.34 -4.68 34.29
C ILE A 316 -41.60 -3.87 35.34
N LEU A 317 -42.03 -4.06 36.60
CA LEU A 317 -41.43 -3.42 37.77
C LEU A 317 -40.26 -4.27 38.26
N GLN A 318 -39.10 -3.65 38.45
CA GLN A 318 -37.90 -4.34 38.92
C GLN A 318 -37.58 -4.01 40.38
N SER A 319 -36.83 -4.90 41.04
CA SER A 319 -36.39 -4.74 42.44
C SER A 319 -37.57 -4.55 43.43
N ILE A 320 -38.60 -5.35 43.25
CA ILE A 320 -39.78 -5.37 44.09
C ILE A 320 -39.66 -6.48 45.13
N HIS A 321 -39.42 -6.12 46.37
CA HIS A 321 -39.22 -7.08 47.46
C HIS A 321 -40.48 -7.23 48.37
N GLN A 322 -41.31 -6.18 48.43
CA GLN A 322 -42.43 -6.10 49.32
C GLN A 322 -43.73 -5.68 48.61
N VAL A 323 -44.86 -6.16 49.04
CA VAL A 323 -46.20 -5.84 48.47
C VAL A 323 -46.52 -4.36 48.66
N GLU A 324 -46.09 -3.78 49.75
CA GLU A 324 -46.35 -2.38 50.13
C GLU A 324 -45.79 -1.42 49.09
N HIS A 325 -44.64 -1.76 48.43
CA HIS A 325 -44.11 -0.98 47.35
C HIS A 325 -44.99 -0.99 46.09
N LEU A 326 -45.63 -2.15 45.79
CA LEU A 326 -46.61 -2.23 44.69
C LEU A 326 -47.83 -1.42 44.94
N ILE A 327 -48.35 -1.45 46.17
CA ILE A 327 -49.51 -0.64 46.59
C ILE A 327 -49.18 0.85 46.40
N THR A 328 -48.08 1.31 46.92
CA THR A 328 -47.64 2.71 46.78
C THR A 328 -47.47 3.13 45.28
N ILE A 329 -46.92 2.29 44.43
CA ILE A 329 -46.80 2.57 42.99
C ILE A 329 -48.21 2.63 42.36
N ALA A 330 -49.07 1.67 42.65
CA ALA A 330 -50.41 1.64 42.10
C ALA A 330 -51.23 2.87 42.49
N GLU A 331 -51.22 3.25 43.78
CA GLU A 331 -51.89 4.44 44.26
C GLU A 331 -51.42 5.73 43.66
N ASN A 332 -50.09 5.88 43.51
CA ASN A 332 -49.50 7.04 42.87
C ASN A 332 -49.85 7.13 41.36
N LEU A 333 -49.91 6.00 40.66
CA LEU A 333 -50.34 5.95 39.26
C LEU A 333 -51.81 6.33 39.13
N ILE A 334 -52.73 5.71 39.92
CA ILE A 334 -54.16 6.06 39.93
C ILE A 334 -54.36 7.54 40.29
N ALA A 335 -53.66 8.05 41.30
CA ALA A 335 -53.73 9.47 41.62
C ALA A 335 -53.34 10.39 40.46
N SER A 336 -52.36 9.95 39.62
CA SER A 336 -51.91 10.71 38.44
C SER A 336 -52.97 10.80 37.34
N SER A 337 -53.90 9.84 37.24
CA SER A 337 -54.98 9.87 36.24
C SER A 337 -56.12 10.87 36.57
N LYS A 338 -56.20 11.32 37.81
CA LYS A 338 -57.27 12.26 38.24
C LYS A 338 -57.18 13.66 37.66
N ALA A 339 -56.00 14.07 37.21
CA ALA A 339 -55.82 15.36 36.56
C ALA A 339 -56.30 15.26 35.09
N PRO A 340 -57.25 16.08 34.66
CA PRO A 340 -57.74 16.03 33.29
C PRO A 340 -56.66 16.50 32.31
N ILE A 341 -56.82 16.14 31.06
CA ILE A 341 -56.03 16.70 29.97
C ILE A 341 -56.78 17.82 29.27
N LEU A 342 -56.07 18.78 28.75
CA LEU A 342 -56.63 19.84 27.92
C LEU A 342 -56.36 19.53 26.44
N PHE A 343 -57.41 19.27 25.67
CA PHE A 343 -57.35 19.02 24.24
C PHE A 343 -58.29 19.96 23.52
N GLU A 344 -57.77 20.78 22.58
CA GLU A 344 -58.51 21.79 21.81
C GLU A 344 -59.46 22.68 22.68
N GLY A 345 -58.99 23.05 23.86
CA GLY A 345 -59.78 23.87 24.82
C GLY A 345 -60.79 23.11 25.60
N GLN A 346 -60.94 21.80 25.41
CA GLN A 346 -61.87 20.93 26.20
C GLN A 346 -61.11 20.14 27.27
N SER A 347 -61.71 20.00 28.43
CA SER A 347 -61.15 19.21 29.55
C SER A 347 -61.63 17.76 29.45
N ILE A 348 -60.72 16.83 29.22
CA ILE A 348 -61.04 15.40 29.14
C ILE A 348 -60.57 14.69 30.42
N GLU A 349 -61.48 14.10 31.13
CA GLU A 349 -61.16 13.24 32.26
C GLU A 349 -60.92 11.81 31.75
N PHE A 350 -59.94 11.14 32.31
CA PHE A 350 -59.66 9.73 32.04
C PHE A 350 -59.21 9.03 33.32
N SER A 351 -59.40 7.75 33.36
CA SER A 351 -58.89 6.90 34.43
C SER A 351 -58.45 5.56 33.86
N PHE A 352 -57.70 4.83 34.63
CA PHE A 352 -57.28 3.50 34.23
C PHE A 352 -57.33 2.51 35.41
N SER A 353 -57.36 1.23 35.07
CA SER A 353 -57.35 0.12 36.03
C SER A 353 -56.02 -0.64 35.92
N LEU A 354 -55.50 -1.07 37.07
CA LEU A 354 -54.20 -1.74 37.22
C LEU A 354 -54.38 -3.15 37.77
N GLY A 355 -53.85 -4.15 37.01
CA GLY A 355 -53.69 -5.52 37.48
C GLY A 355 -52.24 -5.87 37.69
N ILE A 356 -51.88 -6.37 38.85
CA ILE A 356 -50.46 -6.62 39.20
C ILE A 356 -50.30 -8.09 39.58
N ALA A 357 -49.22 -8.71 39.07
CA ALA A 357 -48.81 -10.06 39.45
C ALA A 357 -47.31 -10.14 39.71
N PHE A 358 -46.90 -10.84 40.73
CA PHE A 358 -45.48 -11.11 41.01
C PHE A 358 -44.95 -12.20 40.10
N SER A 359 -43.82 -11.96 39.45
CA SER A 359 -43.17 -12.93 38.56
C SER A 359 -42.69 -14.21 39.27
N ARG A 360 -42.43 -14.14 40.57
CA ARG A 360 -42.05 -15.30 41.39
C ARG A 360 -43.18 -16.33 41.57
N PHE A 361 -44.45 -15.95 41.38
CA PHE A 361 -45.59 -16.87 41.48
C PHE A 361 -46.01 -17.46 40.11
N ALA A 362 -45.50 -16.97 39.04
CA ALA A 362 -45.77 -17.47 37.71
C ALA A 362 -44.72 -18.50 37.28
N THR A 363 -45.13 -19.52 36.54
CA THR A 363 -44.22 -20.57 36.04
C THR A 363 -43.66 -20.22 34.68
N THR A 364 -44.40 -19.53 33.84
CA THR A 364 -44.03 -19.10 32.48
C THR A 364 -44.38 -17.62 32.26
N PRO A 365 -43.82 -16.94 31.23
CA PRO A 365 -44.24 -15.61 30.83
C PRO A 365 -45.75 -15.49 30.61
N GLU A 366 -46.38 -16.46 29.97
CA GLU A 366 -47.80 -16.50 29.66
C GLU A 366 -48.66 -16.60 30.94
N ASP A 367 -48.19 -17.39 31.91
CA ASP A 367 -48.85 -17.50 33.22
C ASP A 367 -48.83 -16.15 33.95
N LEU A 368 -47.70 -15.43 33.91
CA LEU A 368 -47.61 -14.11 34.51
C LEU A 368 -48.53 -13.07 33.84
N ILE A 369 -48.61 -13.10 32.51
CA ILE A 369 -49.54 -12.26 31.73
C ILE A 369 -50.98 -12.55 32.15
N MET A 370 -51.37 -13.82 32.20
CA MET A 370 -52.71 -14.24 32.57
C MET A 370 -53.09 -13.78 34.00
N GLN A 371 -52.15 -13.90 34.96
CA GLN A 371 -52.37 -13.48 36.34
C GLN A 371 -52.53 -11.95 36.43
N ALA A 372 -51.75 -11.16 35.71
CA ALA A 372 -51.84 -9.71 35.66
C ALA A 372 -53.14 -9.26 34.98
N ASP A 373 -53.53 -9.88 33.86
CA ASP A 373 -54.77 -9.59 33.13
C ASP A 373 -56.05 -9.88 34.00
N GLN A 374 -56.09 -11.06 34.61
CA GLN A 374 -57.15 -11.39 35.51
C GLN A 374 -57.28 -10.39 36.67
N SER A 375 -56.17 -9.92 37.20
CA SER A 375 -56.09 -8.92 38.22
C SER A 375 -56.59 -7.56 37.72
N MET A 376 -56.27 -7.16 36.51
CA MET A 376 -56.78 -5.95 35.92
C MET A 376 -58.28 -5.98 35.68
N TYR A 377 -58.80 -7.10 35.21
CA TYR A 377 -60.27 -7.27 35.10
C TYR A 377 -60.97 -7.12 36.42
N LYS A 378 -60.41 -7.68 37.51
CA LYS A 378 -60.98 -7.48 38.88
C LYS A 378 -60.89 -6.01 39.30
N ALA A 379 -59.80 -5.34 39.01
CA ALA A 379 -59.54 -3.94 39.33
C ALA A 379 -60.62 -2.99 38.75
N LYS A 380 -61.15 -3.28 37.54
CA LYS A 380 -62.26 -2.50 36.92
C LYS A 380 -63.53 -2.39 37.74
N HIS A 381 -63.73 -3.34 38.62
CA HIS A 381 -64.90 -3.39 39.48
C HIS A 381 -64.66 -2.87 40.92
N LEU A 382 -63.43 -2.43 41.21
CA LEU A 382 -63.05 -1.93 42.52
C LEU A 382 -62.97 -0.39 42.52
N THR A 383 -63.38 0.24 43.65
CA THR A 383 -63.35 1.70 43.79
C THR A 383 -61.97 2.31 43.77
N HIS A 384 -60.94 1.54 44.08
CA HIS A 384 -59.54 1.98 44.07
C HIS A 384 -58.80 1.65 42.74
N HIS A 385 -59.45 0.95 41.79
CA HIS A 385 -59.01 0.67 40.47
C HIS A 385 -57.67 -0.06 40.37
N TRP A 386 -57.23 -0.84 41.36
CA TRP A 386 -56.10 -1.72 41.31
C TRP A 386 -56.35 -3.02 42.06
N PHE A 387 -55.66 -4.08 41.60
CA PHE A 387 -55.73 -5.39 42.27
C PHE A 387 -54.38 -6.13 42.09
N ILE A 388 -53.92 -6.78 43.19
CA ILE A 388 -52.68 -7.60 43.16
C ILE A 388 -53.12 -9.06 43.21
N TYR A 389 -52.58 -9.85 42.25
CA TYR A 389 -52.84 -11.30 42.21
C TYR A 389 -52.43 -11.94 43.54
N LYS A 390 -53.26 -12.77 44.06
CA LYS A 390 -52.94 -13.62 45.20
C LYS A 390 -53.06 -15.07 44.74
N PRO A 391 -51.96 -15.86 44.85
CA PRO A 391 -51.96 -17.27 44.43
C PRO A 391 -52.88 -18.14 45.25
#